data_bb43493c929f9106a93a096482b73763
#
_entry.id   bb43493c929f9106a93a096482b73763
#
_cell.length_a   1.000
_cell.length_b   1.000
_cell.length_c   1.000
_cell.angle_alpha   90.00
_cell.angle_beta   90.00
_cell.angle_gamma   90.00
#
_symmetry.space_group_name_H-M   'P 1'
#
loop_
_entity.id
_entity.type
_entity.pdbx_description
1 polymer ?
#
loop_
_entity_poly.entity_id
_entity_poly.type
_entity_poly.pdbx_seq_one_letter_code
_entity_poly.pdbx_strand_id
1 'polypeptide(L)'
;MRIYLRLLVVSLLLFAGNIVYAEAQQEKRVTGTVTSEGEPLPGVSVQLKGASSGTITDIDGNYSIEVPATGTLVFRFVGMRSVEQPVNNRSVINVTLESESKELEEVMVVAYATAKSIVLPEQLRR
;
A
#
# COMPACT_ATOMS: atom_id res chain seq x y z
N MET A 1 16.43 3.02 60.52
CA MET A 1 15.09 2.82 59.97
C MET A 1 14.62 3.94 59.06
N ARG A 2 14.83 5.19 59.41
CA ARG A 2 14.39 6.29 58.54
C ARG A 2 15.13 6.35 57.19
N ILE A 3 16.38 5.94 57.16
CA ILE A 3 17.19 5.90 55.93
C ILE A 3 16.67 4.83 54.97
N TYR A 4 16.28 3.68 55.47
CA TYR A 4 15.72 2.60 54.63
C TYR A 4 14.39 2.97 54.05
N LEU A 5 13.56 3.67 54.81
CA LEU A 5 12.26 4.13 54.32
C LEU A 5 12.45 5.15 53.19
N ARG A 6 13.41 6.06 53.31
CA ARG A 6 13.73 7.03 52.29
C ARG A 6 14.28 6.38 51.03
N LEU A 7 15.17 5.41 51.20
CA LEU A 7 15.71 4.65 50.07
C LEU A 7 14.63 3.84 49.36
N LEU A 8 13.67 3.29 50.08
CA LEU A 8 12.57 2.53 49.54
C LEU A 8 11.63 3.44 48.74
N VAL A 9 11.35 4.63 49.25
CA VAL A 9 10.54 5.63 48.56
C VAL A 9 11.22 6.12 47.29
N VAL A 10 12.54 6.38 47.34
CA VAL A 10 13.32 6.80 46.18
C VAL A 10 13.36 5.68 45.14
N SER A 11 13.55 4.43 45.58
CA SER A 11 13.50 3.27 44.67
C SER A 11 12.15 3.10 44.01
N LEU A 12 11.09 3.31 44.77
CA LEU A 12 9.72 3.23 44.26
C LEU A 12 9.43 4.35 43.23
N LEU A 13 9.94 5.56 43.51
CA LEU A 13 9.82 6.69 42.59
C LEU A 13 10.62 6.48 41.30
N LEU A 14 11.80 5.89 41.40
CA LEU A 14 12.63 5.55 40.26
C LEU A 14 11.98 4.44 39.41
N PHE A 15 11.29 3.51 40.06
CA PHE A 15 10.58 2.44 39.36
C PHE A 15 9.32 2.95 38.69
N ALA A 16 8.64 3.91 39.29
CA ALA A 16 7.45 4.54 38.68
C ALA A 16 7.79 5.44 37.50
N GLY A 17 9.04 5.93 37.42
CA GLY A 17 9.50 6.75 36.32
C GLY A 17 9.79 5.97 35.03
N ASN A 18 9.76 4.65 35.10
CA ASN A 18 9.94 3.79 33.91
C ASN A 18 8.62 3.30 33.33
N ILE A 19 7.55 4.04 33.50
CA ILE A 19 6.35 3.81 32.70
C ILE A 19 6.73 4.27 31.30
N VAL A 20 7.22 3.34 30.52
CA VAL A 20 7.37 3.54 29.09
C VAL A 20 5.95 3.75 28.58
N TYR A 21 5.65 4.96 28.21
CA TYR A 21 4.47 5.22 27.44
C TYR A 21 4.67 4.50 26.12
N ALA A 22 4.20 3.27 26.05
CA ALA A 22 4.01 2.63 24.77
C ALA A 22 2.93 3.46 24.10
N GLU A 23 3.34 4.42 23.28
CA GLU A 23 2.41 5.09 22.41
C GLU A 23 1.83 4.00 21.51
N ALA A 24 0.63 3.56 21.85
CA ALA A 24 -0.14 2.76 20.95
C ALA A 24 -0.30 3.62 19.70
N GLN A 25 0.35 3.23 18.61
CA GLN A 25 0.15 3.89 17.34
C GLN A 25 -1.34 3.84 17.07
N GLN A 26 -1.98 4.99 17.08
CA GLN A 26 -3.40 5.07 16.79
C GLN A 26 -3.61 4.61 15.36
N GLU A 27 -4.33 3.54 15.20
CA GLU A 27 -4.76 3.10 13.90
C GLU A 27 -5.84 4.04 13.38
N LYS A 28 -5.69 4.40 12.13
CA LYS A 28 -6.63 5.27 11.44
C LYS A 28 -7.41 4.43 10.45
N ARG A 29 -8.72 4.64 10.42
CA ARG A 29 -9.55 4.00 9.41
C ARG A 29 -9.39 4.74 8.09
N VAL A 30 -8.92 4.04 7.07
CA VAL A 30 -8.79 4.55 5.71
C VAL A 30 -9.82 3.86 4.85
N THR A 31 -10.56 4.64 4.10
CA THR A 31 -11.55 4.13 3.14
C THR A 31 -11.22 4.67 1.77
N GLY A 32 -11.83 4.11 0.76
CA GLY A 32 -11.64 4.58 -0.61
C GLY A 32 -12.22 3.61 -1.62
N THR A 33 -12.04 3.96 -2.88
CA THR A 33 -12.51 3.17 -4.00
C THR A 33 -11.33 2.87 -4.92
N VAL A 34 -11.23 1.62 -5.34
CA VAL A 34 -10.25 1.21 -6.34
C VAL A 34 -10.97 1.05 -7.67
N THR A 35 -10.43 1.69 -8.69
CA THR A 35 -10.99 1.65 -10.03
C THR A 35 -9.93 1.21 -11.04
N SER A 36 -10.38 0.77 -12.19
CA SER A 36 -9.54 0.51 -13.35
C SER A 36 -10.29 0.96 -14.59
N GLU A 37 -9.66 1.83 -15.37
CA GLU A 37 -10.27 2.40 -16.57
C GLU A 37 -11.64 3.06 -16.31
N GLY A 38 -11.77 3.69 -15.14
CA GLY A 38 -13.00 4.38 -14.75
C GLY A 38 -14.07 3.50 -14.13
N GLU A 39 -13.86 2.20 -14.04
CA GLU A 39 -14.81 1.27 -13.46
C GLU A 39 -14.36 0.74 -12.11
N PRO A 40 -15.30 0.49 -11.18
CA PRO A 40 -14.96 -0.11 -9.89
C PRO A 40 -14.29 -1.47 -10.08
N LEU A 41 -13.27 -1.75 -9.30
CA LEU A 41 -12.53 -3.00 -9.37
C LEU A 41 -12.72 -3.80 -8.08
N PRO A 42 -13.57 -4.82 -8.07
CA PRO A 42 -13.74 -5.68 -6.91
C PRO A 42 -12.61 -6.70 -6.80
N GLY A 43 -12.37 -7.21 -5.59
CA GLY A 43 -11.38 -8.27 -5.38
C GLY A 43 -9.94 -7.80 -5.28
N VAL A 44 -9.69 -6.49 -5.21
CA VAL A 44 -8.34 -5.94 -5.04
C VAL A 44 -7.86 -6.17 -3.62
N SER A 45 -6.67 -6.70 -3.47
CA SER A 45 -6.04 -6.86 -2.16
C SER A 45 -5.45 -5.53 -1.72
N VAL A 46 -5.84 -5.07 -0.54
CA VAL A 46 -5.33 -3.85 0.08
C VAL A 46 -4.64 -4.26 1.38
N GLN A 47 -3.35 -4.05 1.45
CA GLN A 47 -2.55 -4.47 2.60
C GLN A 47 -1.69 -3.33 3.11
N LEU A 48 -1.39 -3.38 4.40
CA LEU A 48 -0.38 -2.51 4.98
C LEU A 48 0.99 -3.06 4.61
N LYS A 49 1.85 -2.22 4.04
CA LYS A 49 3.21 -2.61 3.67
C LYS A 49 3.99 -3.07 4.89
N GLY A 50 4.60 -4.24 4.80
CA GLY A 50 5.35 -4.83 5.90
C GLY A 50 4.53 -5.60 6.91
N ALA A 51 3.22 -5.72 6.73
CA ALA A 51 2.33 -6.45 7.60
C ALA A 51 1.51 -7.47 6.82
N SER A 52 0.95 -8.44 7.51
CA SER A 52 0.08 -9.45 6.91
C SER A 52 -1.40 -9.08 6.94
N SER A 53 -1.75 -8.01 7.67
CA SER A 53 -3.13 -7.56 7.76
C SER A 53 -3.55 -6.84 6.50
N GLY A 54 -4.78 -7.06 6.06
CA GLY A 54 -5.29 -6.45 4.86
C GLY A 54 -6.78 -6.68 4.69
N THR A 55 -7.30 -6.14 3.60
CA THR A 55 -8.71 -6.30 3.23
C THR A 55 -8.81 -6.46 1.71
N ILE A 56 -10.01 -6.67 1.23
CA ILE A 56 -10.30 -6.87 -0.18
C ILE A 56 -11.45 -5.92 -0.56
N THR A 57 -11.37 -5.31 -1.74
CA THR A 57 -12.44 -4.43 -2.22
C THR A 57 -13.72 -5.21 -2.48
N ASP A 58 -14.86 -4.57 -2.23
CA ASP A 58 -16.18 -5.15 -2.46
C ASP A 58 -16.61 -5.00 -3.93
N ILE A 59 -17.84 -5.36 -4.22
CA ILE A 59 -18.37 -5.34 -5.58
C ILE A 59 -18.38 -3.93 -6.20
N ASP A 60 -18.44 -2.91 -5.36
CA ASP A 60 -18.40 -1.51 -5.79
C ASP A 60 -16.98 -0.94 -5.82
N GLY A 61 -15.96 -1.77 -5.57
CA GLY A 61 -14.58 -1.35 -5.51
C GLY A 61 -14.19 -0.63 -4.24
N ASN A 62 -15.07 -0.58 -3.25
CA ASN A 62 -14.83 0.11 -1.99
C ASN A 62 -14.04 -0.75 -1.02
N TYR A 63 -13.19 -0.13 -0.22
CA TYR A 63 -12.46 -0.80 0.84
C TYR A 63 -12.44 0.04 2.10
N SER A 64 -12.21 -0.62 3.23
CA SER A 64 -11.99 0.01 4.52
C SER A 64 -10.94 -0.79 5.26
N ILE A 65 -9.91 -0.11 5.74
CA ILE A 65 -8.80 -0.76 6.44
C ILE A 65 -8.33 0.14 7.59
N GLU A 66 -7.92 -0.47 8.69
CA GLU A 66 -7.35 0.25 9.82
C GLU A 66 -5.84 0.10 9.81
N VAL A 67 -5.14 1.22 9.71
CA VAL A 67 -3.69 1.26 9.56
C VAL A 67 -3.12 2.48 10.29
N PRO A 68 -1.82 2.45 10.65
CA PRO A 68 -1.18 3.64 11.21
C PRO A 68 -1.21 4.80 10.21
N ALA A 69 -1.35 6.02 10.72
CA ALA A 69 -1.39 7.22 9.89
C ALA A 69 -0.11 7.44 9.07
N THR A 70 1.00 6.83 9.49
CA THR A 70 2.30 6.89 8.80
C THR A 70 2.58 5.68 7.93
N GLY A 71 1.64 4.74 7.84
CA GLY A 71 1.80 3.53 7.06
C GLY A 71 1.66 3.76 5.56
N THR A 72 1.95 2.72 4.81
CA THR A 72 1.79 2.70 3.35
C THR A 72 0.88 1.55 2.97
N LEU A 73 -0.10 1.82 2.13
CA LEU A 73 -1.01 0.80 1.62
C LEU A 73 -0.48 0.26 0.29
N VAL A 74 -0.60 -1.04 0.11
CA VAL A 74 -0.23 -1.73 -1.14
C VAL A 74 -1.50 -2.31 -1.75
N PHE A 75 -1.77 -1.95 -2.99
CA PHE A 75 -2.93 -2.40 -3.75
C PHE A 75 -2.46 -3.37 -4.81
N ARG A 76 -3.00 -4.58 -4.81
CA ARG A 76 -2.63 -5.65 -5.75
C ARG A 76 -3.86 -6.33 -6.33
N PHE A 77 -3.76 -6.62 -7.60
CA PHE A 77 -4.76 -7.42 -8.30
C PHE A 77 -4.08 -8.20 -9.42
N VAL A 78 -4.58 -9.39 -9.69
CA VAL A 78 -4.01 -10.25 -10.73
C VAL A 78 -4.08 -9.55 -12.10
N GLY A 79 -2.95 -9.49 -12.79
CA GLY A 79 -2.87 -8.84 -14.10
C GLY A 79 -2.77 -7.32 -14.06
N MET A 80 -2.74 -6.74 -12.86
CA MET A 80 -2.62 -5.30 -12.68
C MET A 80 -1.29 -4.92 -12.04
N ARG A 81 -0.80 -3.74 -12.36
CA ARG A 81 0.39 -3.21 -11.74
C ARG A 81 0.07 -2.85 -10.29
N SER A 82 0.91 -3.30 -9.37
CA SER A 82 0.76 -2.96 -7.95
C SER A 82 1.00 -1.47 -7.72
N VAL A 83 0.23 -0.88 -6.82
CA VAL A 83 0.35 0.53 -6.45
C VAL A 83 0.58 0.64 -4.96
N GLU A 84 1.51 1.49 -4.55
CA GLU A 84 1.75 1.82 -3.16
C GLU A 84 1.31 3.25 -2.91
N GLN A 85 0.54 3.46 -1.85
CA GLN A 85 0.07 4.79 -1.45
C GLN A 85 0.38 5.04 0.02
N PRO A 86 1.18 6.05 0.34
CA PRO A 86 1.36 6.44 1.73
C PRO A 86 0.06 7.02 2.27
N VAL A 87 -0.26 6.66 3.51
CA VAL A 87 -1.49 7.14 4.14
C VAL A 87 -1.43 8.63 4.40
N ASN A 88 -0.29 9.12 4.91
CA ASN A 88 -0.08 10.55 5.20
C ASN A 88 -1.24 11.18 5.97
N ASN A 89 -1.74 10.46 6.97
CA ASN A 89 -2.87 10.90 7.80
C ASN A 89 -4.17 11.16 7.04
N ARG A 90 -4.31 10.59 5.84
CA ARG A 90 -5.55 10.73 5.04
C ARG A 90 -6.59 9.71 5.48
N SER A 91 -7.85 10.10 5.45
CA SER A 91 -8.97 9.20 5.75
C SER A 91 -9.55 8.54 4.50
N VAL A 92 -9.37 9.16 3.34
CA VAL A 92 -9.88 8.66 2.06
C VAL A 92 -8.73 8.61 1.06
N ILE A 93 -8.51 7.44 0.48
CA ILE A 93 -7.50 7.24 -0.56
C ILE A 93 -8.15 6.45 -1.70
N ASN A 94 -8.36 7.11 -2.81
CA ASN A 94 -8.87 6.48 -4.02
C ASN A 94 -7.70 6.14 -4.93
N VAL A 95 -7.73 4.96 -5.54
CA VAL A 95 -6.63 4.43 -6.33
C VAL A 95 -7.15 3.93 -7.66
N THR A 96 -6.39 4.18 -8.72
CA THR A 96 -6.65 3.61 -10.04
C THR A 96 -5.52 2.63 -10.34
N LEU A 97 -5.89 1.39 -10.69
CA LEU A 97 -4.94 0.37 -11.12
C LEU A 97 -4.92 0.29 -12.63
N GLU A 98 -3.74 0.06 -13.16
CA GLU A 98 -3.53 -0.11 -14.59
C GLU A 98 -3.16 -1.55 -14.91
N SER A 99 -3.62 -2.04 -16.05
CA SER A 99 -3.31 -3.37 -16.52
C SER A 99 -1.83 -3.47 -16.86
N GLU A 100 -1.18 -4.47 -16.31
CA GLU A 100 0.22 -4.76 -16.61
C GLU A 100 0.38 -5.20 -18.06
N SER A 101 -0.57 -5.96 -18.58
CA SER A 101 -0.52 -6.42 -19.96
C SER A 101 -0.71 -5.28 -20.96
N LYS A 102 -1.45 -4.24 -20.63
CA LYS A 102 -1.61 -3.07 -21.47
C LYS A 102 -0.28 -2.35 -21.70
N GLU A 103 0.51 -2.21 -20.65
CA GLU A 103 1.83 -1.61 -20.74
C GLU A 103 2.76 -2.47 -21.60
N LEU A 104 2.72 -3.78 -21.41
CA LEU A 104 3.49 -4.71 -22.22
C LEU A 104 3.08 -4.68 -23.69
N GLU A 105 1.82 -4.55 -23.98
CA GLU A 105 1.32 -4.41 -25.34
C GLU A 105 1.86 -3.18 -26.05
N GLU A 106 1.92 -2.05 -25.35
CA GLU A 106 2.48 -0.82 -25.90
C GLU A 106 3.95 -1.02 -26.26
N VAL A 107 4.72 -1.62 -25.37
CA VAL A 107 6.14 -1.91 -25.62
C VAL A 107 6.30 -2.87 -26.78
N MET A 108 5.49 -3.91 -26.85
CA MET A 108 5.54 -4.90 -27.93
C MET A 108 5.18 -4.28 -29.28
N VAL A 109 4.19 -3.41 -29.33
CA VAL A 109 3.80 -2.73 -30.56
C VAL A 109 4.95 -1.88 -31.12
N VAL A 110 5.63 -1.14 -30.26
CA VAL A 110 6.78 -0.33 -30.65
C VAL A 110 7.90 -1.22 -31.20
N ALA A 111 8.22 -2.31 -30.49
CA ALA A 111 9.25 -3.24 -30.93
C ALA A 111 8.89 -3.93 -32.24
N TYR A 112 7.63 -4.31 -32.39
CA TYR A 112 7.15 -4.93 -33.62
C TYR A 112 7.23 -3.96 -34.80
N ALA A 113 6.81 -2.73 -34.64
CA ALA A 113 6.90 -1.72 -35.70
C ALA A 113 8.34 -1.48 -36.13
N THR A 114 9.28 -1.43 -35.19
CA THR A 114 10.70 -1.28 -35.48
C THR A 114 11.24 -2.48 -36.22
N ALA A 115 10.94 -3.66 -35.77
CA ALA A 115 11.37 -4.91 -36.43
C ALA A 115 10.78 -5.03 -37.84
N LYS A 116 9.54 -4.66 -38.02
CA LYS A 116 8.90 -4.68 -39.30
C LYS A 116 9.53 -3.70 -40.28
N SER A 117 9.90 -2.53 -39.80
CA SER A 117 10.60 -1.54 -40.62
C SER A 117 11.96 -2.06 -41.12
N ILE A 118 12.65 -2.80 -40.30
CA ILE A 118 13.94 -3.36 -40.68
C ILE A 118 13.78 -4.48 -41.68
N VAL A 119 12.74 -5.28 -41.57
CA VAL A 119 12.50 -6.43 -42.44
C VAL A 119 11.92 -6.04 -43.79
N LEU A 120 11.07 -5.02 -43.83
CA LEU A 120 10.40 -4.61 -45.05
C LEU A 120 11.30 -4.31 -46.23
N PRO A 121 12.44 -3.68 -46.06
CA PRO A 121 13.28 -3.46 -47.23
C PRO A 121 13.73 -4.70 -47.93
N GLU A 122 13.71 -5.84 -47.31
CA GLU A 122 14.10 -6.98 -47.83
C GLU A 122 13.02 -7.84 -48.28
N GLN A 123 11.98 -7.75 -47.98
CA GLN A 123 11.05 -8.49 -48.33
C GLN A 123 10.30 -8.11 -49.23
N LEU A 124 10.46 -7.47 -49.13
CA LEU A 124 9.89 -7.12 -49.97
C LEU A 124 10.35 -7.17 -50.90
N ARG A 125 11.05 -7.55 -50.78
CA ARG A 125 11.62 -7.65 -51.43
C ARG A 125 11.89 -7.96 -52.26
N ARG A 126 11.93 -7.83 -52.56
CA ARG A 126 12.35 -8.33 -53.60
C ARG A 126 11.71 -9.31 -53.99
#